data_e5d199ffd10792ba76372afd470fdb8e
#
_entry.id   e5d199ffd10792ba76372afd470fdb8e
#
_cell.length_a   1.000
_cell.length_b   1.000
_cell.length_c   1.000
_cell.angle_alpha   90.00
_cell.angle_beta   90.00
_cell.angle_gamma   90.00
#
_symmetry.space_group_name_H-M   'P 1'
#
loop_
_entity.id
_entity.type
_entity.pdbx_description
1 polymer ?
#
loop_
_entity_poly.entity_id
_entity_poly.type
_entity_poly.pdbx_seq_one_letter_code
_entity_poly.pdbx_strand_id
1 'polypeptide(L)'
;LRQADATLDFPEYTGMQTRTVEDTRRVTAVEGTSLTWSCQLNKSVSQAWLETESGEKLTLELDDAEKTVYMVNMTLVSSERYRLHLRDDRDRANQEPPELVVNALTNQPPTLKLTAAGDRRVSALEEMDIGASASDDFGLEEFGISYSIGGEKPVEIKLGTAIAGNIEQVIDYLIDFESLKAEPDQLLSFHFWVVDFAADG
;
A
#
# COMPACT_ATOMS: atom_id res chain seq x y z
N LEU A 1 -5.36 -31.75 5.03
CA LEU A 1 -6.03 -30.45 5.17
C LEU A 1 -7.51 -30.64 4.85
N ARG A 2 -8.43 -30.18 5.72
CA ARG A 2 -9.88 -30.18 5.47
C ARG A 2 -10.31 -28.83 4.96
N GLN A 3 -9.85 -27.76 5.62
CA GLN A 3 -10.19 -26.38 5.33
C GLN A 3 -8.97 -25.49 5.62
N ALA A 4 -8.83 -24.42 4.89
CA ALA A 4 -7.87 -23.36 5.17
C ALA A 4 -8.59 -22.02 5.10
N ASP A 5 -8.53 -21.26 6.18
CA ASP A 5 -9.10 -19.93 6.27
C ASP A 5 -7.97 -18.91 6.36
N ALA A 6 -8.15 -17.77 5.74
CA ALA A 6 -7.20 -16.69 5.73
C ALA A 6 -7.81 -15.42 6.31
N THR A 7 -7.26 -14.94 7.42
CA THR A 7 -7.63 -13.64 7.99
C THR A 7 -6.59 -12.60 7.58
N LEU A 8 -7.05 -11.54 6.95
CA LEU A 8 -6.26 -10.43 6.43
C LEU A 8 -6.54 -9.20 7.28
N ASP A 9 -5.51 -8.69 7.92
CA ASP A 9 -5.53 -7.42 8.64
C ASP A 9 -4.68 -6.42 7.87
N PHE A 10 -5.37 -5.49 7.22
CA PHE A 10 -4.75 -4.57 6.27
C PHE A 10 -4.07 -3.41 6.98
N PRO A 11 -2.98 -2.84 6.41
CA PRO A 11 -2.37 -1.63 6.91
C PRO A 11 -3.37 -0.47 7.03
N GLU A 12 -3.21 0.37 8.05
CA GLU A 12 -4.14 1.48 8.35
C GLU A 12 -4.31 2.43 7.17
N TYR A 13 -3.25 2.69 6.40
CA TYR A 13 -3.29 3.59 5.24
C TYR A 13 -4.28 3.15 4.16
N THR A 14 -4.62 1.86 4.07
CA THR A 14 -5.58 1.34 3.09
C THR A 14 -7.03 1.70 3.42
N GLY A 15 -7.32 2.02 4.68
CA GLY A 15 -8.67 2.20 5.19
C GLY A 15 -9.54 0.95 5.15
N MET A 16 -8.98 -0.22 4.82
CA MET A 16 -9.69 -1.49 4.73
C MET A 16 -9.89 -2.11 6.11
N GLN A 17 -11.06 -2.73 6.29
CA GLN A 17 -11.35 -3.50 7.51
C GLN A 17 -10.77 -4.90 7.41
N THR A 18 -10.39 -5.49 8.56
CA THR A 18 -10.00 -6.89 8.67
C THR A 18 -11.03 -7.80 8.00
N ARG A 19 -10.56 -8.74 7.19
CA ARG A 19 -11.38 -9.65 6.40
C ARG A 19 -10.93 -11.09 6.56
N THR A 20 -11.87 -12.01 6.81
CA THR A 20 -11.62 -13.45 6.75
C THR A 20 -12.18 -14.04 5.47
N VAL A 21 -11.37 -14.83 4.76
CA VAL A 21 -11.76 -15.61 3.59
C VAL A 21 -11.73 -17.08 3.99
N GLU A 22 -12.91 -17.67 4.02
CA GLU A 22 -13.08 -19.07 4.40
C GLU A 22 -12.78 -20.01 3.24
N ASP A 23 -12.29 -21.22 3.57
CA ASP A 23 -11.99 -22.33 2.65
C ASP A 23 -11.21 -21.88 1.39
N THR A 24 -10.16 -21.11 1.61
CA THR A 24 -9.30 -20.61 0.55
C THR A 24 -7.89 -21.19 0.65
N ARG A 25 -7.24 -21.30 -0.49
CA ARG A 25 -5.79 -21.61 -0.59
C ARG A 25 -5.04 -20.52 -1.35
N ARG A 26 -5.73 -19.43 -1.68
CA ARG A 26 -5.14 -18.30 -2.39
C ARG A 26 -5.72 -17.00 -1.85
N VAL A 27 -4.83 -16.07 -1.54
CA VAL A 27 -5.18 -14.72 -1.12
C VAL A 27 -4.41 -13.71 -1.95
N THR A 28 -5.01 -12.53 -2.09
CA THR A 28 -4.37 -11.37 -2.69
C THR A 28 -4.63 -10.19 -1.76
N ALA A 29 -3.57 -9.53 -1.33
CA ALA A 29 -3.63 -8.37 -0.45
C ALA A 29 -2.41 -7.46 -0.70
N VAL A 30 -2.45 -6.25 -0.19
CA VAL A 30 -1.36 -5.29 -0.31
C VAL A 30 -0.18 -5.68 0.58
N GLU A 31 1.01 -5.26 0.22
CA GLU A 31 2.19 -5.36 1.08
C GLU A 31 1.93 -4.72 2.44
N GLY A 32 2.55 -5.28 3.49
CA GLY A 32 2.30 -4.86 4.87
C GLY A 32 1.07 -5.48 5.52
N THR A 33 0.19 -6.18 4.76
CA THR A 33 -0.96 -6.89 5.35
C THR A 33 -0.48 -8.00 6.28
N SER A 34 -1.03 -8.04 7.51
CA SER A 34 -0.87 -9.19 8.40
C SER A 34 -1.83 -10.30 7.99
N LEU A 35 -1.29 -11.45 7.62
CA LEU A 35 -2.03 -12.62 7.18
C LEU A 35 -1.94 -13.71 8.24
N THR A 36 -3.09 -14.17 8.74
CA THR A 36 -3.18 -15.37 9.57
C THR A 36 -3.82 -16.50 8.75
N TRP A 37 -3.05 -17.55 8.47
CA TRP A 37 -3.58 -18.80 7.98
C TRP A 37 -4.05 -19.66 9.15
N SER A 38 -5.29 -20.18 9.06
CA SER A 38 -5.89 -21.14 9.96
C SER A 38 -6.17 -22.43 9.19
N CYS A 39 -5.40 -23.47 9.46
CA CYS A 39 -5.44 -24.76 8.76
C CYS A 39 -6.13 -25.82 9.62
N GLN A 40 -7.36 -26.19 9.26
CA GLN A 40 -8.08 -27.28 9.90
C GLN A 40 -7.68 -28.63 9.29
N LEU A 41 -7.19 -29.53 10.13
CA LEU A 41 -6.78 -30.87 9.75
C LEU A 41 -7.86 -31.90 10.13
N ASN A 42 -7.80 -33.09 9.54
CA ASN A 42 -8.67 -34.21 9.88
C ASN A 42 -8.26 -34.93 11.17
N LYS A 43 -7.06 -34.67 11.68
CA LYS A 43 -6.50 -35.20 12.93
C LYS A 43 -5.41 -34.27 13.43
N SER A 44 -5.08 -34.37 14.72
CA SER A 44 -3.89 -33.69 15.26
C SER A 44 -2.60 -34.31 14.67
N VAL A 45 -1.56 -33.50 14.60
CA VAL A 45 -0.22 -33.85 14.13
C VAL A 45 0.81 -33.34 15.13
N SER A 46 2.00 -33.95 15.12
CA SER A 46 3.09 -33.54 16.02
C SER A 46 3.81 -32.29 15.51
N GLN A 47 3.82 -32.07 14.18
CA GLN A 47 4.45 -30.91 13.54
C GLN A 47 3.65 -30.50 12.31
N ALA A 48 3.50 -29.18 12.14
CA ALA A 48 2.96 -28.57 10.95
C ALA A 48 3.81 -27.34 10.59
N TRP A 49 4.20 -27.20 9.32
CA TRP A 49 4.93 -26.03 8.84
C TRP A 49 4.59 -25.72 7.41
N LEU A 50 4.70 -24.44 7.03
CA LEU A 50 4.71 -23.99 5.66
C LEU A 50 6.17 -23.93 5.18
N GLU A 51 6.42 -24.37 3.96
CA GLU A 51 7.74 -24.29 3.33
C GLU A 51 7.63 -23.51 2.01
N THR A 52 8.45 -22.48 1.85
CA THR A 52 8.55 -21.70 0.61
C THR A 52 9.29 -22.46 -0.48
N GLU A 53 9.27 -21.96 -1.72
CA GLU A 53 10.09 -22.52 -2.81
C GLU A 53 11.60 -22.36 -2.53
N SER A 54 12.01 -21.35 -1.74
CA SER A 54 13.40 -21.16 -1.31
C SER A 54 13.83 -22.10 -0.17
N GLY A 55 12.88 -22.85 0.44
CA GLY A 55 13.13 -23.77 1.54
C GLY A 55 13.04 -23.14 2.93
N GLU A 56 12.57 -21.91 3.04
CA GLU A 56 12.26 -21.28 4.32
C GLU A 56 11.05 -21.96 4.97
N LYS A 57 11.09 -22.13 6.31
CA LYS A 57 10.06 -22.85 7.07
C LYS A 57 9.41 -21.95 8.10
N LEU A 58 8.08 -21.87 8.04
CA LEU A 58 7.24 -21.19 9.01
C LEU A 58 6.44 -22.25 9.79
N THR A 59 6.71 -22.38 11.08
CA THR A 59 6.00 -23.35 11.93
C THR A 59 4.59 -22.87 12.23
N LEU A 60 3.61 -23.78 12.11
CA LEU A 60 2.25 -23.52 12.54
C LEU A 60 2.09 -23.89 14.00
N GLU A 61 1.43 -23.02 14.76
CA GLU A 61 1.08 -23.25 16.15
C GLU A 61 -0.30 -23.90 16.25
N LEU A 62 -0.45 -24.83 17.19
CA LEU A 62 -1.73 -25.46 17.48
C LEU A 62 -2.64 -24.46 18.20
N ASP A 63 -3.87 -24.33 17.75
CA ASP A 63 -4.88 -23.56 18.46
C ASP A 63 -5.22 -24.19 19.81
N ASP A 64 -5.26 -23.39 20.88
CA ASP A 64 -5.51 -23.86 22.25
C ASP A 64 -6.93 -24.44 22.43
N ALA A 65 -7.90 -23.93 21.69
CA ALA A 65 -9.29 -24.33 21.78
C ALA A 65 -9.62 -25.54 20.89
N GLU A 66 -9.00 -25.59 19.71
CA GLU A 66 -9.30 -26.64 18.71
C GLU A 66 -8.06 -27.45 18.33
N LYS A 67 -7.89 -28.61 18.91
CA LYS A 67 -6.71 -29.49 18.75
C LYS A 67 -6.43 -30.00 17.32
N THR A 68 -7.19 -29.58 16.35
CA THR A 68 -7.00 -29.91 14.91
C THR A 68 -6.80 -28.69 14.02
N VAL A 69 -6.79 -27.49 14.62
CA VAL A 69 -6.54 -26.22 13.94
C VAL A 69 -5.10 -25.77 14.20
N TYR A 70 -4.38 -25.46 13.15
CA TYR A 70 -2.99 -24.99 13.18
C TYR A 70 -2.91 -23.64 12.49
N MET A 71 -2.32 -22.67 13.18
CA MET A 71 -2.27 -21.27 12.73
C MET A 71 -0.84 -20.79 12.54
N VAL A 72 -0.67 -19.90 11.59
CA VAL A 72 0.56 -19.11 11.40
C VAL A 72 0.19 -17.70 11.03
N ASN A 73 0.87 -16.75 11.64
CA ASN A 73 0.78 -15.33 11.30
C ASN A 73 2.04 -14.90 10.55
N MET A 74 1.88 -14.08 9.51
CA MET A 74 2.97 -13.53 8.73
C MET A 74 2.59 -12.17 8.16
N THR A 75 3.58 -11.31 7.92
CA THR A 75 3.38 -10.06 7.19
C THR A 75 3.70 -10.28 5.70
N LEU A 76 2.82 -9.82 4.82
CA LEU A 76 3.02 -9.90 3.39
C LEU A 76 4.08 -8.89 2.94
N VAL A 77 5.22 -9.39 2.47
CA VAL A 77 6.30 -8.58 1.91
C VAL A 77 6.39 -8.76 0.38
N SER A 78 6.08 -9.97 -0.10
CA SER A 78 6.12 -10.32 -1.52
C SER A 78 5.17 -11.47 -1.82
N SER A 79 4.88 -11.67 -3.10
CA SER A 79 4.11 -12.84 -3.54
C SER A 79 4.91 -14.11 -3.31
N GLU A 80 4.28 -15.12 -2.69
CA GLU A 80 4.96 -16.35 -2.31
C GLU A 80 4.03 -17.57 -2.41
N ARG A 81 4.63 -18.75 -2.57
CA ARG A 81 3.96 -20.04 -2.59
C ARG A 81 4.49 -20.90 -1.46
N TYR A 82 3.57 -21.40 -0.67
CA TYR A 82 3.88 -22.23 0.48
C TYR A 82 3.34 -23.63 0.27
N ARG A 83 4.07 -24.64 0.71
CA ARG A 83 3.61 -26.03 0.80
C ARG A 83 3.41 -26.39 2.27
N LEU A 84 2.20 -26.87 2.61
CA LEU A 84 1.89 -27.29 3.98
C LEU A 84 2.41 -28.71 4.22
N HIS A 85 3.44 -28.81 5.02
CA HIS A 85 4.02 -30.06 5.48
C HIS A 85 3.50 -30.44 6.85
N LEU A 86 3.17 -31.71 7.01
CA LEU A 86 2.59 -32.27 8.23
C LEU A 86 3.37 -33.51 8.63
N ARG A 87 3.60 -33.71 9.92
CA ARG A 87 4.22 -34.90 10.48
C ARG A 87 3.44 -35.38 11.68
N ASP A 88 3.04 -36.64 11.70
CA ASP A 88 2.30 -37.22 12.82
C ASP A 88 3.23 -37.83 13.89
N ASP A 89 2.65 -38.30 15.00
CA ASP A 89 3.37 -38.88 16.14
C ASP A 89 4.17 -40.16 15.82
N ARG A 90 3.95 -40.75 14.62
CA ARG A 90 4.68 -41.89 14.10
C ARG A 90 5.69 -41.54 13.03
N ASP A 91 6.06 -40.25 12.94
CA ASP A 91 7.01 -39.70 11.98
C ASP A 91 6.58 -39.86 10.50
N ARG A 92 5.28 -40.01 10.23
CA ARG A 92 4.74 -40.09 8.87
C ARG A 92 4.43 -38.69 8.33
N ALA A 93 4.96 -38.39 7.17
CA ALA A 93 4.69 -37.14 6.46
C ALA A 93 3.48 -37.27 5.50
N ASN A 94 2.85 -36.13 5.18
CA ASN A 94 1.86 -36.09 4.09
C ASN A 94 2.58 -36.27 2.74
N GLN A 95 2.00 -37.10 1.87
CA GLN A 95 2.59 -37.42 0.57
C GLN A 95 2.44 -36.29 -0.46
N GLU A 96 1.31 -35.61 -0.41
CA GLU A 96 0.96 -34.47 -1.29
C GLU A 96 0.71 -33.22 -0.45
N PRO A 97 1.76 -32.42 -0.19
CA PRO A 97 1.61 -31.15 0.53
C PRO A 97 0.68 -30.20 -0.20
N PRO A 98 -0.43 -29.76 0.40
CA PRO A 98 -1.28 -28.72 -0.19
C PRO A 98 -0.50 -27.42 -0.38
N GLU A 99 -0.76 -26.73 -1.48
CA GLU A 99 -0.19 -25.41 -1.77
C GLU A 99 -1.11 -24.31 -1.26
N LEU A 100 -0.52 -23.31 -0.59
CA LEU A 100 -1.14 -22.04 -0.19
C LEU A 100 -0.41 -20.92 -0.95
N VAL A 101 -1.17 -20.05 -1.61
CA VAL A 101 -0.61 -19.01 -2.48
C VAL A 101 -0.98 -17.63 -1.94
N VAL A 102 0.02 -16.79 -1.81
CA VAL A 102 -0.11 -15.39 -1.43
C VAL A 102 0.33 -14.53 -2.60
N ASN A 103 -0.53 -13.62 -3.05
CA ASN A 103 -0.20 -12.58 -4.00
C ASN A 103 -0.14 -11.23 -3.27
N ALA A 104 1.04 -10.68 -3.13
CA ALA A 104 1.24 -9.36 -2.59
C ALA A 104 1.09 -8.31 -3.71
N LEU A 105 0.31 -7.27 -3.46
CA LEU A 105 0.18 -6.10 -4.32
C LEU A 105 1.06 -4.99 -3.75
N THR A 106 2.01 -4.53 -4.55
CA THR A 106 2.85 -3.40 -4.17
C THR A 106 2.06 -2.10 -4.30
N ASN A 107 2.16 -1.22 -3.31
CA ASN A 107 1.63 0.14 -3.39
C ASN A 107 2.27 0.87 -4.59
N GLN A 108 1.45 1.55 -5.39
CA GLN A 108 1.93 2.32 -6.55
C GLN A 108 2.12 3.78 -6.14
N PRO A 109 3.17 4.45 -6.63
CA PRO A 109 3.33 5.87 -6.36
C PRO A 109 2.18 6.68 -6.99
N PRO A 110 1.79 7.81 -6.37
CA PRO A 110 0.71 8.65 -6.87
C PRO A 110 1.02 9.22 -8.25
N THR A 111 -0.01 9.38 -9.03
CA THR A 111 0.07 10.05 -10.33
C THR A 111 -0.23 11.52 -10.17
N LEU A 112 0.64 12.39 -10.68
CA LEU A 112 0.46 13.85 -10.70
C LEU A 112 0.62 14.37 -12.12
N LYS A 113 -0.38 15.14 -12.60
CA LYS A 113 -0.40 15.72 -13.96
C LYS A 113 -0.73 17.20 -13.90
N LEU A 114 0.09 18.03 -14.53
CA LEU A 114 -0.22 19.45 -14.71
C LEU A 114 -1.37 19.62 -15.70
N THR A 115 -2.34 20.47 -15.36
CA THR A 115 -3.47 20.81 -16.26
C THR A 115 -3.01 21.60 -17.48
N ALA A 116 -2.00 22.48 -17.31
CA ALA A 116 -1.37 23.19 -18.39
C ALA A 116 0.15 23.22 -18.16
N ALA A 117 0.88 22.62 -19.09
CA ALA A 117 2.35 22.61 -19.09
C ALA A 117 2.90 23.62 -20.09
N GLY A 118 4.06 24.17 -19.78
CA GLY A 118 4.84 25.04 -20.65
C GLY A 118 5.07 26.43 -20.06
N ASP A 119 6.08 27.11 -20.61
CA ASP A 119 6.47 28.45 -20.20
C ASP A 119 5.44 29.46 -20.62
N ARG A 120 5.10 30.39 -19.74
CA ARG A 120 4.18 31.49 -19.98
C ARG A 120 4.87 32.80 -19.66
N ARG A 121 4.54 33.84 -20.40
CA ARG A 121 4.92 35.23 -20.08
C ARG A 121 3.67 35.93 -19.60
N VAL A 122 3.76 36.50 -18.40
CA VAL A 122 2.69 37.24 -17.73
C VAL A 122 3.19 38.60 -17.27
N SER A 123 2.29 39.55 -17.10
CA SER A 123 2.62 40.83 -16.51
C SER A 123 2.76 40.73 -15.00
N ALA A 124 3.58 41.60 -14.40
CA ALA A 124 3.73 41.65 -12.94
C ALA A 124 2.45 42.10 -12.17
N LEU A 125 1.43 42.54 -12.90
CA LEU A 125 0.13 42.93 -12.34
C LEU A 125 -0.98 41.91 -12.66
N GLU A 126 -0.64 40.81 -13.28
CA GLU A 126 -1.60 39.74 -13.61
C GLU A 126 -1.68 38.69 -12.49
N GLU A 127 -2.78 37.98 -12.51
CA GLU A 127 -2.98 36.73 -11.76
C GLU A 127 -2.85 35.55 -12.73
N MET A 128 -2.30 34.44 -12.27
CA MET A 128 -2.15 33.25 -13.08
C MET A 128 -2.72 32.04 -12.36
N ASP A 129 -3.78 31.46 -12.93
CA ASP A 129 -4.29 30.17 -12.53
C ASP A 129 -3.36 29.05 -13.01
N ILE A 130 -2.95 28.21 -12.09
CA ILE A 130 -2.20 26.98 -12.35
C ILE A 130 -2.90 25.83 -11.67
N GLY A 131 -2.86 24.67 -12.31
CA GLY A 131 -3.58 23.52 -11.80
C GLY A 131 -2.86 22.21 -12.11
N ALA A 132 -3.24 21.22 -11.34
CA ALA A 132 -2.83 19.84 -11.52
C ALA A 132 -3.99 18.90 -11.17
N SER A 133 -3.91 17.65 -11.61
CA SER A 133 -4.72 16.56 -11.07
C SER A 133 -3.81 15.50 -10.47
N ALA A 134 -4.24 14.93 -9.37
CA ALA A 134 -3.52 13.86 -8.67
C ALA A 134 -4.46 12.71 -8.36
N SER A 135 -3.97 11.48 -8.42
CA SER A 135 -4.71 10.28 -8.06
C SER A 135 -3.78 9.19 -7.56
N ASP A 136 -4.30 8.37 -6.66
CA ASP A 136 -3.61 7.24 -6.06
C ASP A 136 -4.59 6.11 -5.74
N ASP A 137 -4.14 4.85 -5.67
CA ASP A 137 -4.97 3.68 -5.41
C ASP A 137 -5.42 3.62 -3.93
N PHE A 138 -4.60 4.05 -2.99
CA PHE A 138 -4.95 4.10 -1.56
C PHE A 138 -5.22 5.51 -1.03
N GLY A 139 -4.91 6.53 -1.81
CA GLY A 139 -5.22 7.93 -1.51
C GLY A 139 -3.99 8.78 -1.26
N LEU A 140 -4.24 10.07 -1.04
CA LEU A 140 -3.21 11.06 -0.82
C LEU A 140 -3.26 11.54 0.63
N GLU A 141 -2.14 11.47 1.32
CA GLU A 141 -2.01 12.01 2.67
C GLU A 141 -2.00 13.54 2.64
N GLU A 142 -1.17 14.10 1.76
CA GLU A 142 -0.98 15.54 1.62
C GLU A 142 -0.72 15.92 0.16
N PHE A 143 -1.07 17.15 -0.18
CA PHE A 143 -0.68 17.73 -1.47
C PHE A 143 -0.53 19.25 -1.36
N GLY A 144 0.25 19.81 -2.26
CA GLY A 144 0.53 21.22 -2.25
C GLY A 144 1.29 21.73 -3.46
N ILE A 145 1.77 22.95 -3.33
CA ILE A 145 2.60 23.63 -4.32
C ILE A 145 3.86 24.18 -3.67
N SER A 146 4.94 24.15 -4.40
CA SER A 146 6.17 24.87 -4.09
C SER A 146 6.48 25.82 -5.24
N TYR A 147 6.77 27.06 -4.94
CA TYR A 147 7.18 28.05 -5.95
C TYR A 147 8.34 28.91 -5.48
N SER A 148 9.08 29.45 -6.43
CA SER A 148 10.20 30.36 -6.18
C SER A 148 10.19 31.45 -7.27
N ILE A 149 10.49 32.70 -6.90
CA ILE A 149 10.58 33.84 -7.79
C ILE A 149 11.98 34.46 -7.72
N GLY A 150 12.54 34.85 -8.87
CA GLY A 150 13.84 35.49 -8.93
C GLY A 150 15.02 34.69 -8.37
N GLY A 151 14.86 33.39 -8.19
CA GLY A 151 15.87 32.51 -7.59
C GLY A 151 15.94 32.57 -6.05
N GLU A 152 14.93 33.14 -5.42
CA GLU A 152 14.78 33.13 -3.95
C GLU A 152 14.48 31.70 -3.43
N LYS A 153 14.49 31.54 -2.12
CA LYS A 153 14.15 30.27 -1.49
C LYS A 153 12.72 29.87 -1.84
N PRO A 154 12.46 28.61 -2.20
CA PRO A 154 11.12 28.15 -2.45
C PRO A 154 10.18 28.35 -1.25
N VAL A 155 8.97 28.77 -1.56
CA VAL A 155 7.85 28.84 -0.62
C VAL A 155 7.00 27.60 -0.86
N GLU A 156 6.77 26.83 0.18
CA GLU A 156 5.96 25.62 0.13
C GLU A 156 4.60 25.88 0.78
N ILE A 157 3.53 25.54 0.10
CA ILE A 157 2.15 25.72 0.55
C ILE A 157 1.41 24.39 0.45
N LYS A 158 0.94 23.92 1.59
CA LYS A 158 0.06 22.78 1.68
C LYS A 158 -1.36 23.21 1.30
N LEU A 159 -1.96 22.54 0.32
CA LEU A 159 -3.29 22.86 -0.22
C LEU A 159 -4.38 21.92 0.28
N GLY A 160 -4.02 20.73 0.71
CA GLY A 160 -4.99 19.79 1.26
C GLY A 160 -4.39 18.52 1.84
N THR A 161 -5.27 17.70 2.42
CA THR A 161 -4.94 16.45 3.11
C THR A 161 -6.03 15.40 2.95
N ALA A 162 -5.68 14.14 3.17
CA ALA A 162 -6.60 13.03 3.40
C ALA A 162 -7.62 12.80 2.27
N ILE A 163 -7.15 12.61 1.05
CA ILE A 163 -7.98 12.21 -0.09
C ILE A 163 -8.06 10.69 -0.13
N ALA A 164 -9.27 10.16 -0.21
CA ALA A 164 -9.50 8.72 -0.31
C ALA A 164 -8.98 8.13 -1.62
N GLY A 165 -8.60 6.86 -1.59
CA GLY A 165 -8.08 6.14 -2.74
C GLY A 165 -9.05 6.08 -3.92
N ASN A 166 -8.49 5.97 -5.13
CA ASN A 166 -9.22 5.92 -6.39
C ASN A 166 -10.09 7.16 -6.69
N ILE A 167 -9.78 8.30 -6.08
CA ILE A 167 -10.41 9.60 -6.36
C ILE A 167 -9.38 10.50 -7.05
N GLU A 168 -9.76 11.07 -8.20
CA GLU A 168 -8.96 12.11 -8.82
C GLU A 168 -9.19 13.44 -8.09
N GLN A 169 -8.12 13.97 -7.49
CA GLN A 169 -8.10 15.27 -6.84
C GLN A 169 -7.66 16.32 -7.83
N VAL A 170 -8.52 17.32 -8.07
CA VAL A 170 -8.14 18.54 -8.81
C VAL A 170 -7.51 19.51 -7.82
N ILE A 171 -6.37 20.06 -8.19
CA ILE A 171 -5.57 21.00 -7.41
C ILE A 171 -5.46 22.28 -8.22
N ASP A 172 -6.00 23.38 -7.73
CA ASP A 172 -5.92 24.68 -8.35
C ASP A 172 -5.23 25.66 -7.42
N TYR A 173 -4.40 26.53 -7.95
CA TYR A 173 -3.73 27.57 -7.22
C TYR A 173 -3.61 28.85 -8.05
N LEU A 174 -3.94 29.98 -7.44
CA LEU A 174 -3.83 31.29 -8.04
C LEU A 174 -2.52 31.96 -7.61
N ILE A 175 -1.65 32.24 -8.54
CA ILE A 175 -0.46 33.07 -8.30
C ILE A 175 -0.79 34.52 -8.59
N ASP A 176 -0.75 35.35 -7.55
CA ASP A 176 -0.93 36.78 -7.61
C ASP A 176 0.46 37.45 -7.62
N PHE A 177 0.90 37.86 -8.81
CA PHE A 177 2.22 38.47 -9.00
C PHE A 177 2.36 39.83 -8.33
N GLU A 178 1.25 40.57 -8.16
CA GLU A 178 1.26 41.87 -7.44
C GLU A 178 1.55 41.65 -5.96
N SER A 179 0.88 40.71 -5.33
CA SER A 179 1.13 40.35 -3.93
C SER A 179 2.54 39.83 -3.69
N LEU A 180 3.12 39.14 -4.68
CA LEU A 180 4.51 38.67 -4.63
C LEU A 180 5.54 39.78 -4.93
N LYS A 181 5.08 41.01 -5.28
CA LYS A 181 5.94 42.11 -5.68
C LYS A 181 6.90 41.76 -6.83
N ALA A 182 6.37 40.99 -7.77
CA ALA A 182 7.16 40.55 -8.92
C ALA A 182 7.70 41.71 -9.74
N GLU A 183 8.97 41.65 -10.12
CA GLU A 183 9.62 42.64 -10.95
C GLU A 183 9.68 42.15 -12.44
N PRO A 184 9.78 43.07 -13.41
CA PRO A 184 9.97 42.66 -14.80
C PRO A 184 11.19 41.75 -15.00
N ASP A 185 11.07 40.81 -15.91
CA ASP A 185 12.09 39.82 -16.27
C ASP A 185 12.50 38.83 -15.16
N GLN A 186 11.77 38.77 -14.07
CA GLN A 186 11.94 37.70 -13.09
C GLN A 186 11.34 36.38 -13.59
N LEU A 187 12.01 35.29 -13.29
CA LEU A 187 11.51 33.93 -13.51
C LEU A 187 10.80 33.43 -12.27
N LEU A 188 9.54 33.03 -12.42
CA LEU A 188 8.84 32.23 -11.42
C LEU A 188 8.89 30.76 -11.85
N SER A 189 9.34 29.89 -10.97
CA SER A 189 9.27 28.44 -11.11
C SER A 189 8.37 27.84 -10.04
N PHE A 190 7.59 26.85 -10.41
CA PHE A 190 6.71 26.14 -9.48
C PHE A 190 6.65 24.67 -9.81
N HIS A 191 6.28 23.87 -8.81
CA HIS A 191 5.87 22.49 -8.98
C HIS A 191 4.80 22.14 -7.94
N PHE A 192 3.87 21.29 -8.34
CA PHE A 192 2.96 20.63 -7.40
C PHE A 192 3.65 19.41 -6.83
N TRP A 193 3.32 19.07 -5.60
CA TRP A 193 3.78 17.88 -4.93
C TRP A 193 2.61 17.14 -4.26
N VAL A 194 2.74 15.83 -4.15
CA VAL A 194 1.78 14.94 -3.49
C VAL A 194 2.55 13.94 -2.64
N VAL A 195 1.94 13.54 -1.53
CA VAL A 195 2.41 12.49 -0.64
C VAL A 195 1.30 11.47 -0.54
N ASP A 196 1.59 10.22 -0.83
CA ASP A 196 0.68 9.10 -0.62
C ASP A 196 0.75 8.58 0.82
N PHE A 197 -0.19 7.73 1.18
CA PHE A 197 -0.08 6.97 2.40
C PHE A 197 0.95 5.85 2.18
N ALA A 198 2.16 6.05 2.71
CA ALA A 198 3.19 5.03 2.65
C ALA A 198 2.90 3.89 3.63
N ALA A 199 3.25 2.66 3.24
CA ALA A 199 3.42 1.60 4.22
C ALA A 199 4.58 2.01 5.13
N ASP A 200 4.32 2.15 6.43
CA ASP A 200 5.38 2.37 7.42
C ASP A 200 6.40 1.24 7.28
N GLY A 201 7.59 1.59 6.78
CA GLY A 201 8.71 0.68 6.57
C GLY A 201 9.45 0.35 7.86
#